data_f9a9d1575e0c39887d12685a8cde61ec
#
_entry.id   f9a9d1575e0c39887d12685a8cde61ec
#
_cell.length_a   1.000
_cell.length_b   1.000
_cell.length_c   1.000
_cell.angle_alpha   90.00
_cell.angle_beta   90.00
_cell.angle_gamma   90.00
#
_symmetry.space_group_name_H-M   'P 1'
#
loop_
_entity.id
_entity.type
_entity.pdbx_description
1 polymer ?
#
loop_
_entity_poly.entity_id
_entity_poly.type
_entity_poly.pdbx_seq_one_letter_code
_entity_poly.pdbx_strand_id
1 'polypeptide(L)'
;LWHFAQHNNEVQQLIAVSNEDPLWQTANEEVLRYYAPVTMARKVINDVTVQGCPMHAGDQTLVTFPAANHDPAAFEDAHIFKLDRQNNRHVAFGLGIHRCAGSNLARLEMLVAFQEWLRAFPNYSLDPTKKTTWANGQVRGPRQIPVLLNR
;
A
#
# COMPACT_ATOMS: atom_id res chain seq x y z
N LEU A 1 -0.03 -9.58 0.49
CA LEU A 1 0.22 -10.99 0.12
C LEU A 1 0.36 -11.20 -1.39
N TRP A 2 -0.46 -10.57 -2.26
CA TRP A 2 -0.36 -10.71 -3.72
C TRP A 2 1.04 -10.32 -4.26
N HIS A 3 1.66 -9.27 -3.72
CA HIS A 3 3.02 -8.86 -4.03
C HIS A 3 4.03 -9.98 -3.73
N PHE A 4 4.03 -10.45 -2.51
CA PHE A 4 4.98 -11.46 -2.03
C PHE A 4 4.84 -12.83 -2.73
N ALA A 5 3.64 -13.17 -3.22
CA ALA A 5 3.44 -14.37 -4.04
C ALA A 5 4.19 -14.33 -5.38
N GLN A 6 4.72 -13.17 -5.78
CA GLN A 6 5.46 -12.94 -7.03
C GLN A 6 6.93 -12.57 -6.80
N HIS A 7 7.30 -12.27 -5.54
CA HIS A 7 8.64 -11.78 -5.17
C HIS A 7 9.21 -12.62 -4.02
N ASN A 8 9.45 -13.91 -4.29
CA ASN A 8 9.90 -14.85 -3.25
C ASN A 8 11.25 -14.45 -2.61
N ASN A 9 12.13 -13.80 -3.37
CA ASN A 9 13.39 -13.28 -2.81
C ASN A 9 13.16 -12.28 -1.67
N GLU A 10 12.13 -11.47 -1.73
CA GLU A 10 11.75 -10.54 -0.66
C GLU A 10 11.17 -11.27 0.55
N VAL A 11 10.37 -12.32 0.30
CA VAL A 11 9.87 -13.20 1.36
C VAL A 11 11.04 -13.81 2.13
N GLN A 12 12.05 -14.36 1.42
CA GLN A 12 13.21 -14.97 2.06
C GLN A 12 14.02 -13.98 2.89
N GLN A 13 14.15 -12.73 2.45
CA GLN A 13 14.80 -11.68 3.24
C GLN A 13 14.03 -11.40 4.55
N LEU A 14 12.70 -11.30 4.49
CA LEU A 14 11.86 -11.03 5.65
C LEU A 14 11.89 -12.18 6.67
N ILE A 15 11.75 -13.42 6.23
CA ILE A 15 11.71 -14.56 7.14
C ILE A 15 13.10 -14.93 7.71
N ALA A 16 14.17 -14.43 7.12
CA ALA A 16 15.54 -14.65 7.61
C ALA A 16 15.85 -13.84 8.88
N VAL A 17 15.09 -12.80 9.18
CA VAL A 17 15.28 -11.95 10.36
C VAL A 17 14.24 -12.25 11.45
N SER A 18 14.49 -11.81 12.70
CA SER A 18 13.52 -11.97 13.80
C SER A 18 12.28 -11.12 13.57
N ASN A 19 11.18 -11.39 14.32
CA ASN A 19 9.95 -10.61 14.20
C ASN A 19 10.11 -9.16 14.69
N GLU A 20 11.09 -8.89 15.52
CA GLU A 20 11.41 -7.57 16.06
C GLU A 20 12.31 -6.74 15.15
N ASP A 21 12.86 -7.35 14.08
CA ASP A 21 13.74 -6.65 13.15
C ASP A 21 13.00 -5.47 12.46
N PRO A 22 13.62 -4.29 12.40
CA PRO A 22 13.04 -3.11 11.77
C PRO A 22 12.64 -3.31 10.29
N LEU A 23 13.22 -4.30 9.60
CA LEU A 23 12.90 -4.61 8.21
C LEU A 23 11.40 -4.94 8.02
N TRP A 24 10.78 -5.60 8.99
CA TRP A 24 9.35 -5.87 8.95
C TRP A 24 8.50 -4.60 8.95
N GLN A 25 8.91 -3.60 9.74
CA GLN A 25 8.20 -2.33 9.81
C GLN A 25 8.38 -1.52 8.52
N THR A 26 9.61 -1.42 8.01
CA THR A 26 9.89 -0.71 6.75
C THR A 26 9.17 -1.36 5.57
N ALA A 27 9.16 -2.68 5.48
CA ALA A 27 8.42 -3.44 4.47
C ALA A 27 6.91 -3.19 4.56
N ASN A 28 6.35 -3.17 5.76
CA ASN A 28 4.92 -2.89 5.98
C ASN A 28 4.54 -1.47 5.50
N GLU A 29 5.34 -0.45 5.84
CA GLU A 29 5.13 0.92 5.36
C GLU A 29 5.32 1.01 3.84
N GLU A 30 6.24 0.25 3.26
CA GLU A 30 6.43 0.23 1.80
C GLU A 30 5.25 -0.41 1.07
N VAL A 31 4.67 -1.48 1.59
CA VAL A 31 3.41 -2.05 1.06
C VAL A 31 2.30 -1.00 1.09
N LEU A 32 2.16 -0.27 2.20
CA LEU A 32 1.17 0.81 2.33
C LEU A 32 1.41 1.94 1.32
N ARG A 33 2.66 2.36 1.12
CA ARG A 33 3.03 3.38 0.14
C ARG A 33 2.71 2.91 -1.28
N TYR A 34 3.28 1.78 -1.64
CA TYR A 34 3.29 1.30 -3.04
C TYR A 34 1.90 0.94 -3.55
N TYR A 35 1.08 0.33 -2.70
CA TYR A 35 -0.25 -0.12 -3.09
C TYR A 35 -1.38 0.84 -2.73
N ALA A 36 -1.22 1.69 -1.74
CA ALA A 36 -2.16 2.74 -1.31
C ALA A 36 -3.60 2.58 -1.85
N PRO A 37 -4.44 1.74 -1.26
CA PRO A 37 -5.66 1.25 -1.92
C PRO A 37 -6.77 2.30 -2.07
N VAL A 38 -6.68 3.43 -1.35
CA VAL A 38 -7.79 4.37 -1.19
C VAL A 38 -7.64 5.58 -2.11
N THR A 39 -8.76 5.96 -2.74
CA THR A 39 -8.94 7.22 -3.45
C THR A 39 -10.17 7.92 -2.88
N MET A 40 -10.05 9.21 -2.52
CA MET A 40 -11.12 9.95 -1.83
C MET A 40 -11.61 11.11 -2.68
N ALA A 41 -12.94 11.29 -2.72
CA ALA A 41 -13.53 12.50 -3.31
C ALA A 41 -13.60 13.62 -2.27
N ARG A 42 -13.49 14.87 -2.74
CA ARG A 42 -13.75 16.10 -1.98
C ARG A 42 -14.61 17.04 -2.81
N LYS A 43 -15.39 17.86 -2.13
CA LYS A 43 -16.14 18.96 -2.75
C LYS A 43 -15.41 20.26 -2.45
N VAL A 44 -15.20 21.06 -3.48
CA VAL A 44 -14.63 22.41 -3.35
C VAL A 44 -15.70 23.31 -2.70
N ILE A 45 -15.34 23.97 -1.62
CA ILE A 45 -16.27 24.82 -0.86
C ILE A 45 -16.25 26.25 -1.38
N ASN A 46 -15.08 26.78 -1.70
CA ASN A 46 -14.87 28.10 -2.25
C ASN A 46 -13.99 28.03 -3.49
N ASP A 47 -14.11 28.99 -4.37
CA ASP A 47 -13.21 29.11 -5.53
C ASP A 47 -11.76 29.14 -5.07
N VAL A 48 -10.92 28.35 -5.69
CA VAL A 48 -9.50 28.22 -5.34
C VAL A 48 -8.68 27.85 -6.56
N THR A 49 -7.43 28.25 -6.59
CA THR A 49 -6.47 27.81 -7.60
C THR A 49 -5.40 26.98 -6.96
N VAL A 50 -5.21 25.73 -7.43
CA VAL A 50 -4.18 24.81 -6.96
C VAL A 50 -3.23 24.51 -8.09
N GLN A 51 -1.95 24.87 -7.92
CA GLN A 51 -0.90 24.67 -8.93
C GLN A 51 -1.30 25.20 -10.33
N GLY A 52 -1.95 26.36 -10.37
CA GLY A 52 -2.40 26.98 -11.61
C GLY A 52 -3.72 26.44 -12.16
N CYS A 53 -4.29 25.40 -11.56
CA CYS A 53 -5.61 24.85 -11.94
C CYS A 53 -6.73 25.54 -11.16
N PRO A 54 -7.63 26.32 -11.80
CA PRO A 54 -8.78 26.92 -11.14
C PRO A 54 -9.81 25.84 -10.84
N MET A 55 -10.40 25.91 -9.66
CA MET A 55 -11.52 25.06 -9.23
C MET A 55 -12.61 25.97 -8.63
N HIS A 56 -13.85 25.67 -8.92
CA HIS A 56 -14.99 26.47 -8.47
C HIS A 56 -15.76 25.80 -7.32
N ALA A 57 -16.41 26.63 -6.52
CA ALA A 57 -17.27 26.13 -5.46
C ALA A 57 -18.34 25.17 -6.03
N GLY A 58 -18.43 23.97 -5.45
CA GLY A 58 -19.30 22.91 -5.92
C GLY A 58 -18.61 21.82 -6.75
N ASP A 59 -17.43 22.10 -7.30
CA ASP A 59 -16.67 21.10 -8.06
C ASP A 59 -16.31 19.88 -7.20
N GLN A 60 -16.23 18.73 -7.86
CA GLN A 60 -15.75 17.50 -7.24
C GLN A 60 -14.29 17.24 -7.62
N THR A 61 -13.46 17.00 -6.63
CA THR A 61 -12.06 16.64 -6.81
C THR A 61 -11.81 15.22 -6.35
N LEU A 62 -10.89 14.54 -7.02
CA LEU A 62 -10.43 13.22 -6.65
C LEU A 62 -9.02 13.33 -6.06
N VAL A 63 -8.89 12.98 -4.78
CA VAL A 63 -7.60 12.91 -4.09
C VAL A 63 -7.05 11.49 -4.23
N THR A 64 -6.06 11.35 -5.11
CA THR A 64 -5.46 10.07 -5.47
C THR A 64 -4.22 9.78 -4.63
N PHE A 65 -4.37 9.19 -3.44
CA PHE A 65 -3.23 8.81 -2.60
C PHE A 65 -2.23 7.88 -3.30
N PRO A 66 -2.65 6.92 -4.15
CA PRO A 66 -1.71 6.13 -4.95
C PRO A 66 -0.79 6.99 -5.80
N ALA A 67 -1.31 8.01 -6.50
CA ALA A 67 -0.49 8.88 -7.33
C ALA A 67 0.50 9.70 -6.50
N ALA A 68 0.05 10.27 -5.38
CA ALA A 68 0.91 11.03 -4.47
C ALA A 68 2.05 10.18 -3.88
N ASN A 69 1.78 8.90 -3.61
CA ASN A 69 2.80 7.98 -3.10
C ASN A 69 3.81 7.49 -4.16
N HIS A 70 3.55 7.78 -5.43
CA HIS A 70 4.46 7.48 -6.55
C HIS A 70 5.04 8.76 -7.18
N ASP A 71 4.91 9.90 -6.52
CA ASP A 71 5.48 11.16 -6.98
C ASP A 71 7.01 11.15 -6.82
N PRO A 72 7.80 11.24 -7.91
CA PRO A 72 9.25 11.23 -7.84
C PRO A 72 9.83 12.50 -7.17
N ALA A 73 9.05 13.58 -7.06
CA ALA A 73 9.44 14.75 -6.28
C ALA A 73 9.38 14.51 -4.76
N ALA A 74 8.59 13.53 -4.32
CA ALA A 74 8.42 13.18 -2.90
C ALA A 74 9.21 11.92 -2.50
N PHE A 75 9.41 11.00 -3.43
CA PHE A 75 10.04 9.70 -3.17
C PHE A 75 11.12 9.39 -4.21
N GLU A 76 12.34 9.20 -3.75
CA GLU A 76 13.41 8.64 -4.59
C GLU A 76 13.00 7.24 -5.08
N ASP A 77 13.22 6.95 -6.37
CA ASP A 77 12.79 5.68 -6.98
C ASP A 77 11.31 5.34 -6.66
N ALA A 78 10.42 6.30 -6.85
CA ALA A 78 9.02 6.23 -6.44
C ALA A 78 8.28 4.99 -6.98
N HIS A 79 8.67 4.49 -8.15
CA HIS A 79 8.08 3.33 -8.82
C HIS A 79 8.77 1.99 -8.49
N ILE A 80 9.81 2.00 -7.66
CA ILE A 80 10.50 0.80 -7.21
C ILE A 80 10.02 0.46 -5.80
N PHE A 81 9.64 -0.79 -5.59
CA PHE A 81 9.34 -1.33 -4.26
C PHE A 81 10.65 -1.64 -3.54
N LYS A 82 10.82 -1.15 -2.31
CA LYS A 82 12.03 -1.36 -1.50
C LYS A 82 11.62 -1.77 -0.08
N LEU A 83 11.97 -3.00 0.35
CA LEU A 83 11.66 -3.49 1.70
C LEU A 83 12.20 -2.58 2.81
N ASP A 84 13.35 -2.00 2.58
CA ASP A 84 14.13 -1.21 3.55
C ASP A 84 14.03 0.30 3.32
N ARG A 85 13.00 0.76 2.57
CA ARG A 85 12.86 2.20 2.27
C ARG A 85 12.87 3.04 3.53
N GLN A 86 13.87 3.89 3.62
CA GLN A 86 13.94 4.95 4.61
C GLN A 86 13.06 6.15 4.17
N ASN A 87 12.80 7.11 5.03
CA ASN A 87 12.04 8.33 4.69
C ASN A 87 10.70 8.09 3.97
N ASN A 88 9.94 7.12 4.45
CA ASN A 88 8.68 6.69 3.85
C ASN A 88 7.48 7.49 4.39
N ARG A 89 7.39 8.79 4.05
CA ARG A 89 6.29 9.70 4.47
C ARG A 89 5.07 9.56 3.57
N HIS A 90 4.59 8.35 3.37
CA HIS A 90 3.45 8.09 2.51
C HIS A 90 2.12 8.64 3.08
N VAL A 91 1.17 8.87 2.19
CA VAL A 91 -0.17 9.39 2.50
C VAL A 91 -1.29 8.35 2.37
N ALA A 92 -0.96 7.05 2.43
CA ALA A 92 -1.95 5.96 2.29
C ALA A 92 -3.14 6.06 3.27
N PHE A 93 -2.92 6.64 4.43
CA PHE A 93 -3.94 6.88 5.46
C PHE A 93 -4.49 8.32 5.46
N GLY A 94 -4.21 9.10 4.42
CA GLY A 94 -4.56 10.51 4.35
C GLY A 94 -3.71 11.39 5.27
N LEU A 95 -4.02 12.68 5.30
CA LEU A 95 -3.33 13.71 6.07
C LEU A 95 -4.32 14.65 6.78
N GLY A 96 -3.79 15.42 7.74
CA GLY A 96 -4.53 16.46 8.44
C GLY A 96 -5.65 15.91 9.32
N ILE A 97 -6.72 16.68 9.46
CA ILE A 97 -7.86 16.37 10.34
C ILE A 97 -8.64 15.12 9.92
N HIS A 98 -8.48 14.68 8.67
CA HIS A 98 -9.12 13.48 8.12
C HIS A 98 -8.18 12.27 8.06
N ARG A 99 -7.01 12.33 8.70
CA ARG A 99 -6.15 11.16 8.79
C ARG A 99 -6.92 9.98 9.40
N CYS A 100 -6.72 8.80 8.83
CA CYS A 100 -7.40 7.58 9.29
C CYS A 100 -7.13 7.32 10.78
N ALA A 101 -8.19 7.30 11.60
CA ALA A 101 -8.09 7.02 13.03
C ALA A 101 -7.60 5.59 13.32
N GLY A 102 -7.91 4.63 12.43
CA GLY A 102 -7.50 3.22 12.53
C GLY A 102 -6.11 2.92 11.99
N SER A 103 -5.32 3.94 11.60
CA SER A 103 -4.03 3.74 10.93
C SER A 103 -3.02 2.91 11.74
N ASN A 104 -3.02 3.05 13.07
CA ASN A 104 -2.11 2.28 13.94
C ASN A 104 -2.55 0.81 14.06
N LEU A 105 -3.86 0.57 14.19
CA LEU A 105 -4.42 -0.77 14.21
C LEU A 105 -4.16 -1.50 12.89
N ALA A 106 -4.44 -0.85 11.76
CA ALA A 106 -4.20 -1.43 10.44
C ALA A 106 -2.72 -1.81 10.21
N ARG A 107 -1.78 -0.98 10.68
CA ARG A 107 -0.34 -1.31 10.62
C ARG A 107 0.01 -2.55 11.43
N LEU A 108 -0.54 -2.65 12.64
CA LEU A 108 -0.31 -3.81 13.50
C LEU A 108 -0.92 -5.08 12.89
N GLU A 109 -2.16 -5.01 12.44
CA GLU A 109 -2.83 -6.16 11.80
C GLU A 109 -2.08 -6.64 10.56
N MET A 110 -1.64 -5.72 9.70
CA MET A 110 -0.86 -6.06 8.50
C MET A 110 0.49 -6.69 8.86
N LEU A 111 1.20 -6.10 9.84
CA LEU A 111 2.49 -6.61 10.30
C LEU A 111 2.38 -8.05 10.79
N VAL A 112 1.45 -8.30 11.71
CA VAL A 112 1.21 -9.65 12.26
C VAL A 112 0.79 -10.61 11.15
N ALA A 113 -0.13 -10.21 10.28
CA ALA A 113 -0.59 -11.04 9.17
C ALA A 113 0.54 -11.41 8.19
N PHE A 114 1.48 -10.49 7.92
CA PHE A 114 2.64 -10.79 7.08
C PHE A 114 3.60 -11.74 7.77
N GLN A 115 3.95 -11.48 9.03
CA GLN A 115 4.86 -12.33 9.80
C GLN A 115 4.34 -13.77 9.89
N GLU A 116 3.08 -13.95 10.28
CA GLU A 116 2.48 -15.28 10.43
C GLU A 116 2.33 -16.00 9.07
N TRP A 117 1.81 -15.30 8.06
CA TRP A 117 1.60 -15.92 6.75
C TRP A 117 2.91 -16.30 6.06
N LEU A 118 3.88 -15.38 6.00
CA LEU A 118 5.11 -15.63 5.26
C LEU A 118 5.99 -16.70 5.92
N ARG A 119 5.95 -16.83 7.25
CA ARG A 119 6.64 -17.92 7.95
C ARG A 119 5.92 -19.26 7.77
N ALA A 120 4.59 -19.27 7.80
CA ALA A 120 3.81 -20.50 7.61
C ALA A 120 3.89 -21.03 6.16
N PHE A 121 3.99 -20.12 5.19
CA PHE A 121 3.98 -20.44 3.76
C PHE A 121 5.09 -19.70 2.99
N PRO A 122 6.37 -20.00 3.26
CA PRO A 122 7.51 -19.23 2.73
C PRO A 122 7.67 -19.35 1.21
N ASN A 123 7.09 -20.38 0.59
CA ASN A 123 7.24 -20.67 -0.84
C ASN A 123 5.91 -20.62 -1.60
N TYR A 124 4.87 -19.94 -1.05
CA TYR A 124 3.62 -19.83 -1.78
C TYR A 124 3.77 -19.00 -3.06
N SER A 125 2.95 -19.29 -4.05
CA SER A 125 2.93 -18.59 -5.33
C SER A 125 1.50 -18.38 -5.83
N LEU A 126 1.31 -17.48 -6.79
CA LEU A 126 0.01 -17.37 -7.45
C LEU A 126 -0.32 -18.66 -8.20
N ASP A 127 -1.59 -19.08 -8.16
CA ASP A 127 -2.09 -20.21 -8.96
C ASP A 127 -2.17 -19.76 -10.45
N PRO A 128 -1.34 -20.31 -11.35
CA PRO A 128 -1.30 -19.88 -12.74
C PRO A 128 -2.56 -20.27 -13.53
N THR A 129 -3.39 -21.17 -12.98
CA THR A 129 -4.64 -21.63 -13.62
C THR A 129 -5.84 -20.75 -13.26
N LYS A 130 -5.69 -19.83 -12.29
CA LYS A 130 -6.76 -18.96 -11.81
C LYS A 130 -6.35 -17.50 -11.85
N LYS A 131 -7.32 -16.62 -12.04
CA LYS A 131 -7.08 -15.17 -12.06
C LYS A 131 -7.36 -14.54 -10.70
N THR A 132 -6.48 -13.65 -10.28
CA THR A 132 -6.77 -12.72 -9.18
C THR A 132 -7.93 -11.81 -9.59
N THR A 133 -8.94 -11.70 -8.74
CA THR A 133 -10.06 -10.76 -8.96
C THR A 133 -9.82 -9.48 -8.19
N TRP A 134 -10.20 -8.34 -8.78
CA TRP A 134 -9.91 -7.01 -8.26
C TRP A 134 -11.17 -6.21 -7.97
N ALA A 135 -11.15 -5.42 -6.92
CA ALA A 135 -12.11 -4.34 -6.70
C ALA A 135 -11.58 -3.05 -7.35
N ASN A 136 -12.46 -2.36 -8.08
CA ASN A 136 -12.16 -1.11 -8.81
C ASN A 136 -13.12 0.00 -8.36
N GLY A 137 -13.11 0.33 -7.08
CA GLY A 137 -13.92 1.40 -6.54
C GLY A 137 -13.07 2.41 -5.77
N GLN A 138 -13.69 3.07 -4.80
CA GLN A 138 -13.01 3.98 -3.88
C GLN A 138 -11.84 3.30 -3.14
N VAL A 139 -11.97 2.01 -2.86
CA VAL A 139 -10.91 1.16 -2.34
C VAL A 139 -10.54 0.12 -3.40
N ARG A 140 -9.31 0.17 -3.89
CA ARG A 140 -8.77 -0.78 -4.87
C ARG A 140 -8.01 -1.88 -4.15
N GLY A 141 -8.12 -3.10 -4.64
CA GLY A 141 -7.36 -4.21 -4.10
C GLY A 141 -7.87 -5.56 -4.60
N PRO A 142 -7.10 -6.62 -4.39
CA PRO A 142 -7.54 -7.95 -4.75
C PRO A 142 -8.69 -8.39 -3.85
N ARG A 143 -9.75 -8.93 -4.46
CA ARG A 143 -10.87 -9.59 -3.79
C ARG A 143 -10.58 -11.03 -3.46
N GLN A 144 -9.89 -11.69 -4.38
CA GLN A 144 -9.44 -13.07 -4.24
C GLN A 144 -8.05 -13.19 -4.83
N ILE A 145 -7.18 -13.87 -4.12
CA ILE A 145 -5.81 -14.17 -4.54
C ILE A 145 -5.68 -15.70 -4.50
N PRO A 146 -5.96 -16.39 -5.62
CA PRO A 146 -5.73 -17.83 -5.69
C PRO A 146 -4.23 -18.12 -5.58
N VAL A 147 -3.85 -18.98 -4.64
CA VAL A 147 -2.44 -19.32 -4.39
C VAL A 147 -2.25 -20.84 -4.31
N LEU A 148 -1.04 -21.26 -4.64
CA LEU A 148 -0.52 -22.59 -4.38
C LEU A 148 0.35 -22.52 -3.13
N LEU A 149 0.08 -23.39 -2.17
CA LEU A 149 0.89 -23.54 -0.96
C LEU A 149 1.94 -24.61 -1.21
N ASN A 150 3.10 -24.20 -1.71
CA ASN A 150 4.22 -25.11 -1.93
C ASN A 150 4.86 -25.44 -0.56
N ARG A 151 4.75 -26.69 -0.16
CA ARG A 151 5.34 -27.23 1.08
C ARG A 151 6.80 -27.60 0.87
#